data_f9972ee86ec3cee10d4fb7b920a7fa43
#
_entry.id   f9972ee86ec3cee10d4fb7b920a7fa43
#
_cell.length_a   1.000
_cell.length_b   1.000
_cell.length_c   1.000
_cell.angle_alpha   90.00
_cell.angle_beta   90.00
_cell.angle_gamma   90.00
#
_symmetry.space_group_name_H-M   'P 1'
#
loop_
_entity.id
_entity.type
_entity.pdbx_description
1 polymer ?
#
loop_
_entity_poly.entity_id
_entity_poly.type
_entity_poly.pdbx_seq_one_letter_code
_entity_poly.pdbx_strand_id
1 'polypeptide(L)'
;MGKTFLLAPDSFKESMTAKEVCVAMEIGIKRAIPDAECIHVPMADGGEGTVQSLVDATGGTLVTKEVTGPLQTAVLAQYGILGDGKTAVIEMASASGIHHVTKETKNPLITTTYGTGELIRECIEQGITDIILGIGGSATNDGGTGMAAALGYKFLDEDGNELLFGGGYLNELVTIDDSNVIPQLKNVNILVASDVTNPLCGENGASVVFGPQKGATPEMIEILDRNLRHYAKKVKAHLGMDIVNTPGAGAAGGLGAGLLAFTNSTMKKGIEIVIEYTNLKEKLKAADYCFTGEGGIDFQTKFGKAPYGVSQAAKNVNNDMKVIALAGYIGQDVEVLYEEGFDAIFGIVPGAASIDTLLAQGKANVARTAESIARLLK
;
A
#
# COMPACT_ATOMS: atom_id res chain seq x y z
N MET A 1 19.80 33.64 5.09
CA MET A 1 19.14 32.42 5.59
C MET A 1 19.48 31.30 4.65
N GLY A 2 19.84 30.13 5.17
CA GLY A 2 20.09 28.94 4.34
C GLY A 2 18.80 28.54 3.62
N LYS A 3 18.94 27.90 2.44
CA LYS A 3 17.80 27.39 1.68
C LYS A 3 17.23 26.13 2.34
N THR A 4 15.92 25.99 2.36
CA THR A 4 15.22 24.84 2.91
C THR A 4 14.74 23.91 1.79
N PHE A 5 15.15 22.64 1.86
CA PHE A 5 14.78 21.59 0.90
C PHE A 5 13.87 20.58 1.60
N LEU A 6 12.69 20.34 1.03
CA LEU A 6 11.85 19.24 1.45
C LEU A 6 12.16 18.02 0.57
N LEU A 7 12.49 16.90 1.20
CA LEU A 7 12.90 15.67 0.55
C LEU A 7 11.80 14.61 0.76
N ALA A 8 11.00 14.37 -0.28
CA ALA A 8 9.82 13.51 -0.24
C ALA A 8 9.85 12.42 -1.33
N PRO A 9 10.90 11.58 -1.38
CA PRO A 9 10.98 10.47 -2.32
C PRO A 9 10.21 9.25 -1.85
N ASP A 10 9.81 8.38 -2.78
CA ASP A 10 9.50 6.99 -2.54
C ASP A 10 10.79 6.14 -2.48
N SER A 11 10.64 4.86 -2.17
CA SER A 11 11.71 3.88 -2.22
C SER A 11 12.21 3.66 -3.66
N PHE A 12 13.51 3.38 -3.80
CA PHE A 12 14.04 2.85 -5.05
C PHE A 12 14.13 1.34 -4.88
N LYS A 13 13.09 0.65 -5.30
CA LYS A 13 12.92 -0.81 -5.10
C LYS A 13 14.20 -1.56 -5.42
N GLU A 14 14.49 -2.58 -4.61
CA GLU A 14 15.70 -3.42 -4.68
C GLU A 14 17.03 -2.66 -4.40
N SER A 15 17.00 -1.35 -4.18
CA SER A 15 18.20 -0.52 -3.95
C SER A 15 18.21 0.16 -2.59
N MET A 16 17.18 0.95 -2.26
CA MET A 16 17.14 1.72 -1.01
C MET A 16 15.73 2.09 -0.58
N THR A 17 15.53 2.21 0.73
CA THR A 17 14.29 2.71 1.33
C THR A 17 14.09 4.20 1.06
N ALA A 18 12.86 4.70 1.17
CA ALA A 18 12.55 6.13 1.00
C ALA A 18 13.37 7.01 1.96
N LYS A 19 13.58 6.56 3.21
CA LYS A 19 14.45 7.24 4.18
C LYS A 19 15.92 7.31 3.73
N GLU A 20 16.45 6.21 3.20
CA GLU A 20 17.82 6.19 2.67
C GLU A 20 17.98 7.10 1.46
N VAL A 21 16.93 7.22 0.62
CA VAL A 21 16.91 8.20 -0.49
C VAL A 21 16.95 9.62 0.06
N CYS A 22 16.16 9.98 1.08
CA CYS A 22 16.23 11.28 1.74
C CYS A 22 17.64 11.59 2.24
N VAL A 23 18.28 10.65 2.94
CA VAL A 23 19.65 10.82 3.45
C VAL A 23 20.64 11.03 2.31
N ALA A 24 20.53 10.27 1.23
CA ALA A 24 21.41 10.42 0.07
C ALA A 24 21.23 11.77 -0.63
N MET A 25 19.99 12.26 -0.78
CA MET A 25 19.69 13.60 -1.29
C MET A 25 20.31 14.69 -0.42
N GLU A 26 20.11 14.61 0.91
CA GLU A 26 20.69 15.57 1.87
C GLU A 26 22.21 15.63 1.79
N ILE A 27 22.88 14.47 1.74
CA ILE A 27 24.35 14.41 1.58
C ILE A 27 24.78 15.17 0.33
N GLY A 28 24.09 14.97 -0.80
CA GLY A 28 24.39 15.68 -2.05
C GLY A 28 24.15 17.18 -1.94
N ILE A 29 23.02 17.59 -1.44
CA ILE A 29 22.64 19.00 -1.27
C ILE A 29 23.65 19.73 -0.37
N LYS A 30 24.00 19.17 0.78
CA LYS A 30 24.94 19.78 1.73
C LYS A 30 26.38 19.86 1.24
N ARG A 31 26.79 19.05 0.28
CA ARG A 31 28.08 19.22 -0.40
C ARG A 31 28.15 20.52 -1.25
N ALA A 32 26.99 20.93 -1.80
CA ALA A 32 26.93 22.17 -2.61
C ALA A 32 26.52 23.37 -1.75
N ILE A 33 25.62 23.21 -0.80
CA ILE A 33 25.05 24.25 0.08
C ILE A 33 25.17 23.73 1.53
N PRO A 34 26.30 23.95 2.21
CA PRO A 34 26.55 23.36 3.54
C PRO A 34 25.57 23.78 4.64
N ASP A 35 25.00 24.98 4.54
CA ASP A 35 24.01 25.54 5.46
C ASP A 35 22.56 25.28 5.05
N ALA A 36 22.31 24.40 4.04
CA ALA A 36 20.96 23.99 3.66
C ALA A 36 20.28 23.25 4.80
N GLU A 37 19.01 23.59 5.04
CA GLU A 37 18.10 22.81 5.89
C GLU A 37 17.40 21.76 5.04
N CYS A 38 17.35 20.50 5.49
CA CYS A 38 16.70 19.40 4.79
C CYS A 38 15.63 18.78 5.66
N ILE A 39 14.38 18.84 5.20
CA ILE A 39 13.21 18.25 5.87
C ILE A 39 12.94 16.90 5.20
N HIS A 40 13.14 15.81 5.93
CA HIS A 40 12.89 14.46 5.41
C HIS A 40 11.42 14.08 5.56
N VAL A 41 10.81 13.62 4.49
CA VAL A 41 9.43 13.11 4.45
C VAL A 41 9.42 11.87 3.56
N PRO A 42 9.89 10.70 4.06
CA PRO A 42 9.81 9.46 3.30
C PRO A 42 8.36 9.20 2.87
N MET A 43 8.15 8.92 1.58
CA MET A 43 6.83 8.74 0.98
C MET A 43 6.61 7.29 0.55
N ALA A 44 5.35 6.97 0.25
CA ALA A 44 4.89 5.74 -0.40
C ALA A 44 3.54 6.02 -1.07
N ASP A 45 3.06 5.08 -1.88
CA ASP A 45 1.79 5.19 -2.61
C ASP A 45 0.65 4.33 -2.02
N GLY A 46 0.84 3.72 -0.85
CA GLY A 46 -0.11 2.79 -0.24
C GLY A 46 0.20 1.31 -0.56
N GLY A 47 1.21 1.04 -1.37
CA GLY A 47 1.72 -0.29 -1.67
C GLY A 47 2.84 -0.73 -0.73
N GLU A 48 3.75 -1.55 -1.26
CA GLU A 48 4.92 -2.05 -0.56
C GLU A 48 5.81 -0.90 -0.04
N GLY A 49 6.22 -0.98 1.22
CA GLY A 49 7.07 0.02 1.88
C GLY A 49 6.30 1.14 2.58
N THR A 50 4.97 1.15 2.51
CA THR A 50 4.12 2.15 3.19
C THR A 50 4.28 2.08 4.71
N VAL A 51 4.33 0.88 5.30
CA VAL A 51 4.56 0.67 6.74
C VAL A 51 5.87 1.34 7.15
N GLN A 52 6.97 1.02 6.46
CA GLN A 52 8.30 1.56 6.78
C GLN A 52 8.33 3.09 6.63
N SER A 53 7.77 3.61 5.52
CA SER A 53 7.78 5.06 5.25
C SER A 53 7.00 5.85 6.28
N LEU A 54 5.80 5.40 6.67
CA LEU A 54 4.98 6.08 7.67
C LEU A 54 5.59 5.98 9.08
N VAL A 55 6.15 4.83 9.45
CA VAL A 55 6.89 4.67 10.71
C VAL A 55 8.09 5.62 10.76
N ASP A 56 8.89 5.68 9.71
CA ASP A 56 10.06 6.57 9.63
C ASP A 56 9.67 8.06 9.65
N ALA A 57 8.59 8.43 8.95
CA ALA A 57 8.13 9.81 8.84
C ALA A 57 7.51 10.35 10.14
N THR A 58 6.99 9.47 11.00
CA THR A 58 6.30 9.83 12.25
C THR A 58 7.10 9.53 13.52
N GLY A 59 8.26 8.87 13.39
CA GLY A 59 9.05 8.43 14.54
C GLY A 59 8.38 7.27 15.30
N GLY A 60 7.65 6.44 14.59
CA GLY A 60 6.94 5.27 15.10
C GLY A 60 7.86 4.06 15.32
N THR A 61 7.25 2.90 15.54
CA THR A 61 7.95 1.62 15.77
C THR A 61 7.41 0.52 14.87
N LEU A 62 8.30 -0.38 14.44
CA LEU A 62 7.94 -1.62 13.75
C LEU A 62 7.73 -2.74 14.77
N VAL A 63 6.68 -3.53 14.56
CA VAL A 63 6.35 -4.71 15.36
C VAL A 63 6.32 -5.92 14.44
N THR A 64 6.90 -7.04 14.89
CA THR A 64 6.85 -8.32 14.19
C THR A 64 5.98 -9.29 14.97
N LYS A 65 5.06 -9.95 14.30
CA LYS A 65 4.13 -10.94 14.87
C LYS A 65 4.12 -12.21 14.03
N GLU A 66 4.08 -13.36 14.67
CA GLU A 66 3.76 -14.61 13.98
C GLU A 66 2.26 -14.70 13.79
N VAL A 67 1.83 -14.92 12.54
CA VAL A 67 0.43 -15.01 12.13
C VAL A 67 0.25 -16.13 11.09
N THR A 68 -1.00 -16.42 10.76
CA THR A 68 -1.36 -17.39 9.72
C THR A 68 -1.09 -16.84 8.33
N GLY A 69 -0.21 -17.48 7.58
CA GLY A 69 0.06 -17.17 6.17
C GLY A 69 -1.06 -17.59 5.23
N PRO A 70 -0.96 -17.24 3.93
CA PRO A 70 -2.01 -17.52 2.95
C PRO A 70 -2.27 -19.02 2.75
N LEU A 71 -1.28 -19.87 2.98
CA LEU A 71 -1.38 -21.33 2.92
C LEU A 71 -1.68 -21.98 4.28
N GLN A 72 -2.17 -21.21 5.24
CA GLN A 72 -2.51 -21.66 6.60
C GLN A 72 -1.30 -22.20 7.40
N THR A 73 -0.11 -21.79 7.03
CA THR A 73 1.14 -22.02 7.76
C THR A 73 1.57 -20.74 8.47
N ALA A 74 2.30 -20.85 9.58
CA ALA A 74 2.81 -19.69 10.30
C ALA A 74 3.80 -18.88 9.45
N VAL A 75 3.68 -17.56 9.48
CA VAL A 75 4.59 -16.60 8.86
C VAL A 75 4.89 -15.46 9.84
N LEU A 76 6.07 -14.85 9.71
CA LEU A 76 6.39 -13.63 10.43
C LEU A 76 5.92 -12.43 9.61
N ALA A 77 4.97 -11.67 10.15
CA ALA A 77 4.43 -10.46 9.53
C ALA A 77 4.83 -9.22 10.33
N GLN A 78 5.05 -8.11 9.62
CA GLN A 78 5.37 -6.83 10.23
C GLN A 78 4.22 -5.84 10.06
N TYR A 79 4.03 -5.00 11.07
CA TYR A 79 3.18 -3.81 11.02
C TYR A 79 3.85 -2.66 11.78
N GLY A 80 3.37 -1.44 11.60
CA GLY A 80 3.89 -0.26 12.27
C GLY A 80 2.90 0.32 13.27
N ILE A 81 3.41 0.89 14.36
CA ILE A 81 2.66 1.81 15.23
C ILE A 81 3.27 3.20 15.00
N LEU A 82 2.45 4.16 14.60
CA LEU A 82 2.92 5.52 14.30
C LEU A 82 3.31 6.27 15.59
N GLY A 83 4.02 7.38 15.44
CA GLY A 83 4.54 8.17 16.56
C GLY A 83 3.47 8.77 17.49
N ASP A 84 2.20 8.75 17.10
CA ASP A 84 1.07 9.16 17.94
C ASP A 84 0.64 8.09 18.98
N GLY A 85 1.14 6.84 18.80
CA GLY A 85 0.84 5.69 19.66
C GLY A 85 -0.62 5.19 19.57
N LYS A 86 -1.42 5.67 18.60
CA LYS A 86 -2.85 5.35 18.43
C LYS A 86 -3.19 4.83 17.05
N THR A 87 -2.35 5.11 16.07
CA THR A 87 -2.52 4.68 14.68
C THR A 87 -1.58 3.53 14.37
N ALA A 88 -2.11 2.43 13.85
CA ALA A 88 -1.32 1.35 13.28
C ALA A 88 -1.34 1.42 11.75
N VAL A 89 -0.27 0.92 11.15
CA VAL A 89 -0.14 0.74 9.70
C VAL A 89 0.15 -0.72 9.41
N ILE A 90 -0.67 -1.33 8.55
CA ILE A 90 -0.57 -2.73 8.15
C ILE A 90 -0.51 -2.82 6.63
N GLU A 91 0.42 -3.59 6.09
CA GLU A 91 0.36 -4.10 4.72
C GLU A 91 -0.19 -5.53 4.75
N MET A 92 -1.35 -5.77 4.13
CA MET A 92 -1.94 -7.11 4.12
C MET A 92 -1.00 -8.16 3.53
N ALA A 93 -0.14 -7.74 2.61
CA ALA A 93 0.84 -8.62 1.99
C ALA A 93 1.83 -9.21 3.01
N SER A 94 2.11 -8.53 4.11
CA SER A 94 2.99 -9.04 5.17
C SER A 94 2.50 -10.37 5.76
N ALA A 95 1.17 -10.57 5.82
CA ALA A 95 0.55 -11.81 6.30
C ALA A 95 -0.02 -12.68 5.18
N SER A 96 -0.66 -12.07 4.16
CA SER A 96 -1.46 -12.77 3.15
C SER A 96 -0.98 -12.49 1.71
N GLY A 97 0.30 -12.12 1.57
CA GLY A 97 0.91 -11.67 0.33
C GLY A 97 1.37 -12.77 -0.61
N ILE A 98 1.52 -12.38 -1.88
CA ILE A 98 1.92 -13.28 -2.98
C ILE A 98 3.36 -13.79 -2.82
N HIS A 99 4.21 -13.10 -2.06
CA HIS A 99 5.58 -13.53 -1.80
C HIS A 99 5.68 -14.72 -0.83
N HIS A 100 4.59 -15.05 -0.10
CA HIS A 100 4.51 -16.25 0.74
C HIS A 100 4.16 -17.51 -0.05
N VAL A 101 3.90 -17.40 -1.35
CA VAL A 101 3.56 -18.54 -2.22
C VAL A 101 4.53 -18.62 -3.39
N THR A 102 4.85 -19.85 -3.81
CA THR A 102 5.68 -20.12 -4.99
C THR A 102 4.81 -20.32 -6.22
N LYS A 103 5.44 -20.46 -7.39
CA LYS A 103 4.72 -20.79 -8.63
C LYS A 103 3.92 -22.10 -8.51
N GLU A 104 4.43 -23.05 -7.74
CA GLU A 104 3.85 -24.38 -7.53
C GLU A 104 2.75 -24.37 -6.46
N THR A 105 2.80 -23.45 -5.51
CA THR A 105 1.86 -23.39 -4.38
C THR A 105 0.78 -22.32 -4.52
N LYS A 106 0.86 -21.45 -5.53
CA LYS A 106 -0.20 -20.47 -5.83
C LYS A 106 -1.52 -21.17 -6.12
N ASN A 107 -2.51 -20.93 -5.27
CA ASN A 107 -3.86 -21.48 -5.46
C ASN A 107 -4.90 -20.60 -4.76
N PRO A 108 -5.58 -19.69 -5.48
CA PRO A 108 -6.55 -18.77 -4.88
C PRO A 108 -7.85 -19.45 -4.43
N LEU A 109 -8.04 -20.75 -4.71
CA LEU A 109 -9.18 -21.52 -4.16
C LEU A 109 -9.02 -21.79 -2.65
N ILE A 110 -7.76 -21.86 -2.14
CA ILE A 110 -7.47 -22.28 -0.75
C ILE A 110 -6.72 -21.21 0.07
N THR A 111 -6.18 -20.18 -0.57
CA THR A 111 -5.44 -19.11 0.14
C THR A 111 -6.39 -18.21 0.92
N THR A 112 -5.94 -17.78 2.10
CA THR A 112 -6.76 -17.05 3.08
C THR A 112 -6.17 -15.72 3.51
N THR A 113 -7.04 -14.77 3.84
CA THR A 113 -6.72 -13.49 4.49
C THR A 113 -6.71 -13.55 6.02
N TYR A 114 -6.76 -14.75 6.63
CA TYR A 114 -6.90 -14.91 8.08
C TYR A 114 -5.80 -14.17 8.86
N GLY A 115 -4.54 -14.28 8.46
CA GLY A 115 -3.43 -13.58 9.11
C GLY A 115 -3.51 -12.06 9.03
N THR A 116 -4.12 -11.51 7.98
CA THR A 116 -4.44 -10.06 7.93
C THR A 116 -5.42 -9.68 9.04
N GLY A 117 -6.43 -10.52 9.28
CA GLY A 117 -7.37 -10.33 10.39
C GLY A 117 -6.72 -10.48 11.76
N GLU A 118 -5.74 -11.39 11.92
CA GLU A 118 -4.95 -11.52 13.14
C GLU A 118 -4.13 -10.25 13.44
N LEU A 119 -3.53 -9.61 12.42
CA LEU A 119 -2.84 -8.33 12.61
C LEU A 119 -3.79 -7.21 13.04
N ILE A 120 -4.97 -7.12 12.42
CA ILE A 120 -6.00 -6.16 12.82
C ILE A 120 -6.42 -6.41 14.28
N ARG A 121 -6.68 -7.65 14.64
CA ARG A 121 -7.05 -8.05 16.00
C ARG A 121 -5.96 -7.71 17.01
N GLU A 122 -4.70 -7.99 16.70
CA GLU A 122 -3.55 -7.64 17.55
C GLU A 122 -3.51 -6.13 17.83
N CYS A 123 -3.68 -5.30 16.80
CA CYS A 123 -3.75 -3.85 16.97
C CYS A 123 -4.90 -3.42 17.89
N ILE A 124 -6.07 -4.02 17.72
CA ILE A 124 -7.26 -3.74 18.55
C ILE A 124 -7.00 -4.13 20.02
N GLU A 125 -6.40 -5.29 20.26
CA GLU A 125 -6.07 -5.77 21.61
C GLU A 125 -5.01 -4.91 22.30
N GLN A 126 -4.14 -4.22 21.52
CA GLN A 126 -3.18 -3.22 22.03
C GLN A 126 -3.81 -1.84 22.25
N GLY A 127 -5.11 -1.66 21.99
CA GLY A 127 -5.83 -0.40 22.20
C GLY A 127 -5.69 0.60 21.05
N ILE A 128 -5.24 0.19 19.88
CA ILE A 128 -5.21 1.00 18.66
C ILE A 128 -6.64 1.32 18.22
N THR A 129 -6.89 2.57 17.85
CA THR A 129 -8.20 3.09 17.44
C THR A 129 -8.29 3.38 15.94
N ASP A 130 -7.15 3.57 15.29
CA ASP A 130 -7.08 3.93 13.88
C ASP A 130 -6.09 3.01 13.17
N ILE A 131 -6.52 2.37 12.09
CA ILE A 131 -5.67 1.45 11.32
C ILE A 131 -5.63 1.91 9.86
N ILE A 132 -4.43 2.10 9.34
CA ILE A 132 -4.17 2.25 7.91
C ILE A 132 -3.85 0.87 7.37
N LEU A 133 -4.63 0.40 6.39
CA LEU A 133 -4.45 -0.93 5.83
C LEU A 133 -4.18 -0.85 4.32
N GLY A 134 -2.95 -1.12 3.91
CA GLY A 134 -2.59 -1.31 2.51
C GLY A 134 -3.00 -2.72 2.06
N ILE A 135 -3.74 -2.81 0.94
CA ILE A 135 -4.29 -4.09 0.45
C ILE A 135 -3.66 -4.57 -0.87
N GLY A 136 -2.54 -3.99 -1.28
CA GLY A 136 -1.75 -4.45 -2.42
C GLY A 136 -1.04 -5.78 -2.18
N GLY A 137 -0.61 -6.46 -3.26
CA GLY A 137 0.27 -7.64 -3.19
C GLY A 137 -0.36 -8.95 -2.69
N SER A 138 -1.69 -9.09 -2.71
CA SER A 138 -2.40 -10.26 -2.16
C SER A 138 -2.18 -11.56 -2.92
N ALA A 139 -2.13 -12.70 -2.20
CA ALA A 139 -2.18 -14.06 -2.76
C ALA A 139 -3.61 -14.64 -2.81
N THR A 140 -4.61 -13.95 -2.28
CA THR A 140 -5.90 -14.48 -1.86
C THR A 140 -7.04 -14.05 -2.78
N ASN A 141 -8.15 -14.82 -2.78
CA ASN A 141 -9.39 -14.50 -3.46
C ASN A 141 -10.62 -14.98 -2.65
N ASP A 142 -10.56 -14.79 -1.34
CA ASP A 142 -11.52 -15.31 -0.37
C ASP A 142 -12.59 -14.30 0.06
N GLY A 143 -12.71 -13.16 -0.64
CA GLY A 143 -13.70 -12.13 -0.28
C GLY A 143 -13.44 -11.46 1.08
N GLY A 144 -12.29 -11.68 1.70
CA GLY A 144 -11.97 -11.21 3.05
C GLY A 144 -12.61 -12.04 4.17
N THR A 145 -13.17 -13.21 3.87
CA THR A 145 -13.80 -14.09 4.90
C THR A 145 -12.79 -14.58 5.92
N GLY A 146 -11.55 -14.87 5.51
CA GLY A 146 -10.49 -15.23 6.46
C GLY A 146 -10.21 -14.10 7.44
N MET A 147 -10.07 -12.87 6.95
CA MET A 147 -9.87 -11.68 7.78
C MET A 147 -11.03 -11.50 8.78
N ALA A 148 -12.26 -11.61 8.32
CA ALA A 148 -13.43 -11.48 9.18
C ALA A 148 -13.52 -12.62 10.20
N ALA A 149 -13.15 -13.85 9.84
CA ALA A 149 -13.10 -15.00 10.76
C ALA A 149 -12.12 -14.76 11.92
N ALA A 150 -10.94 -14.21 11.66
CA ALA A 150 -9.98 -13.85 12.70
C ALA A 150 -10.51 -12.76 13.66
N LEU A 151 -11.48 -11.94 13.22
CA LEU A 151 -12.18 -10.94 14.03
C LEU A 151 -13.39 -11.48 14.76
N GLY A 152 -13.72 -12.78 14.58
CA GLY A 152 -14.76 -13.48 15.31
C GLY A 152 -16.06 -13.75 14.54
N TYR A 153 -16.14 -13.38 13.25
CA TYR A 153 -17.24 -13.82 12.39
C TYR A 153 -17.13 -15.30 12.08
N LYS A 154 -18.28 -15.99 11.90
CA LYS A 154 -18.33 -17.37 11.41
C LYS A 154 -19.11 -17.44 10.11
N PHE A 155 -18.57 -18.20 9.18
CA PHE A 155 -19.15 -18.48 7.88
C PHE A 155 -19.57 -19.97 7.87
N LEU A 156 -20.86 -20.24 7.89
CA LEU A 156 -21.40 -21.58 8.15
C LEU A 156 -22.08 -22.17 6.91
N ASP A 157 -21.91 -23.49 6.72
CA ASP A 157 -22.57 -24.30 5.72
C ASP A 157 -24.04 -24.64 6.14
N GLU A 158 -24.72 -25.53 5.39
CA GLU A 158 -26.08 -25.98 5.66
C GLU A 158 -26.20 -26.83 6.93
N ASP A 159 -25.13 -27.49 7.34
CA ASP A 159 -25.04 -28.31 8.54
C ASP A 159 -24.62 -27.52 9.78
N GLY A 160 -24.29 -26.23 9.62
CA GLY A 160 -23.82 -25.34 10.69
C GLY A 160 -22.33 -25.49 11.01
N ASN A 161 -21.55 -26.14 10.15
CA ASN A 161 -20.09 -26.21 10.28
C ASN A 161 -19.43 -24.97 9.69
N GLU A 162 -18.29 -24.56 10.25
CA GLU A 162 -17.49 -23.48 9.70
C GLU A 162 -16.87 -23.90 8.35
N LEU A 163 -16.96 -23.02 7.35
CA LEU A 163 -16.36 -23.24 6.03
C LEU A 163 -14.84 -23.40 6.13
N LEU A 164 -14.26 -24.19 5.24
CA LEU A 164 -12.83 -24.18 5.01
C LEU A 164 -12.39 -22.83 4.43
N PHE A 165 -11.13 -22.44 4.68
CA PHE A 165 -10.58 -21.20 4.16
C PHE A 165 -10.35 -21.25 2.65
N GLY A 166 -10.55 -20.09 2.01
CA GLY A 166 -10.29 -19.86 0.59
C GLY A 166 -11.56 -19.61 -0.23
N GLY A 167 -11.37 -18.99 -1.39
CA GLY A 167 -12.48 -18.63 -2.27
C GLY A 167 -13.22 -19.83 -2.88
N GLY A 168 -12.59 -21.01 -2.87
CA GLY A 168 -13.16 -22.24 -3.40
C GLY A 168 -14.41 -22.72 -2.65
N TYR A 169 -14.54 -22.40 -1.38
CA TYR A 169 -15.59 -22.91 -0.49
C TYR A 169 -16.76 -21.95 -0.28
N LEU A 170 -16.69 -20.72 -0.81
CA LEU A 170 -17.72 -19.70 -0.56
C LEU A 170 -19.09 -20.03 -1.16
N ASN A 171 -19.19 -20.98 -2.09
CA ASN A 171 -20.46 -21.49 -2.60
C ASN A 171 -21.26 -22.30 -1.54
N GLU A 172 -20.60 -22.80 -0.52
CA GLU A 172 -21.21 -23.58 0.57
C GLU A 172 -21.78 -22.67 1.68
N LEU A 173 -21.49 -21.38 1.63
CA LEU A 173 -21.95 -20.41 2.63
C LEU A 173 -23.49 -20.34 2.70
N VAL A 174 -24.06 -20.65 3.86
CA VAL A 174 -25.49 -20.52 4.14
C VAL A 174 -25.75 -19.40 5.14
N THR A 175 -25.00 -19.33 6.22
CA THR A 175 -25.22 -18.39 7.33
C THR A 175 -23.93 -17.65 7.69
N ILE A 176 -24.05 -16.35 7.98
CA ILE A 176 -23.01 -15.55 8.62
C ILE A 176 -23.43 -15.36 10.08
N ASP A 177 -22.55 -15.70 11.02
CA ASP A 177 -22.78 -15.53 12.47
C ASP A 177 -21.78 -14.50 13.01
N ASP A 178 -22.28 -13.44 13.61
CA ASP A 178 -21.52 -12.32 14.18
C ASP A 178 -21.51 -12.32 15.72
N SER A 179 -22.05 -13.37 16.35
CA SER A 179 -22.22 -13.46 17.82
C SER A 179 -20.90 -13.43 18.61
N ASN A 180 -19.77 -13.79 17.98
CA ASN A 180 -18.44 -13.85 18.59
C ASN A 180 -17.48 -12.74 18.12
N VAL A 181 -17.99 -11.75 17.40
CA VAL A 181 -17.17 -10.62 16.93
C VAL A 181 -16.62 -9.83 18.11
N ILE A 182 -15.33 -9.51 18.06
CA ILE A 182 -14.68 -8.75 19.13
C ILE A 182 -15.38 -7.39 19.31
N PRO A 183 -15.88 -7.07 20.51
CA PRO A 183 -16.72 -5.88 20.72
C PRO A 183 -16.03 -4.55 20.41
N GLN A 184 -14.69 -4.51 20.53
CA GLN A 184 -13.89 -3.32 20.29
C GLN A 184 -13.82 -2.93 18.81
N LEU A 185 -14.05 -3.88 17.88
CA LEU A 185 -13.98 -3.63 16.42
C LEU A 185 -14.86 -2.45 15.97
N LYS A 186 -16.03 -2.29 16.59
CA LYS A 186 -16.95 -1.18 16.27
C LYS A 186 -16.38 0.22 16.54
N ASN A 187 -15.37 0.32 17.40
CA ASN A 187 -14.73 1.57 17.81
C ASN A 187 -13.42 1.85 17.07
N VAL A 188 -13.03 0.98 16.12
CA VAL A 188 -11.79 1.13 15.35
C VAL A 188 -12.12 1.60 13.96
N ASN A 189 -11.46 2.67 13.52
CA ASN A 189 -11.55 3.16 12.16
C ASN A 189 -10.47 2.48 11.31
N ILE A 190 -10.86 1.91 10.17
CA ILE A 190 -9.90 1.31 9.24
C ILE A 190 -9.90 2.12 7.95
N LEU A 191 -8.78 2.76 7.67
CA LEU A 191 -8.56 3.49 6.43
C LEU A 191 -7.83 2.60 5.44
N VAL A 192 -8.54 2.16 4.41
CA VAL A 192 -8.01 1.21 3.42
C VAL A 192 -7.33 1.98 2.29
N ALA A 193 -6.02 1.80 2.16
CA ALA A 193 -5.22 2.34 1.07
C ALA A 193 -5.40 1.47 -0.17
N SER A 194 -6.12 2.00 -1.18
CA SER A 194 -6.36 1.30 -2.45
C SER A 194 -6.64 2.28 -3.58
N ASP A 195 -5.89 2.13 -4.68
CA ASP A 195 -6.11 2.86 -5.93
C ASP A 195 -6.95 2.05 -6.93
N VAL A 196 -7.34 0.82 -6.55
CA VAL A 196 -8.15 -0.09 -7.35
C VAL A 196 -9.63 0.25 -7.17
N THR A 197 -10.34 0.40 -8.29
CA THR A 197 -11.79 0.67 -8.32
C THR A 197 -12.62 -0.50 -8.83
N ASN A 198 -12.00 -1.64 -9.08
CA ASN A 198 -12.65 -2.83 -9.62
C ASN A 198 -13.80 -3.30 -8.73
N PRO A 199 -14.96 -3.70 -9.32
CA PRO A 199 -16.05 -4.32 -8.59
C PRO A 199 -15.65 -5.71 -8.08
N LEU A 200 -16.46 -6.29 -7.21
CA LEU A 200 -16.19 -7.62 -6.66
C LEU A 200 -16.23 -8.71 -7.73
N CYS A 201 -17.24 -8.69 -8.61
CA CYS A 201 -17.53 -9.74 -9.58
C CYS A 201 -17.69 -9.23 -11.02
N GLY A 202 -17.61 -10.14 -11.97
CA GLY A 202 -17.83 -9.89 -13.40
C GLY A 202 -16.54 -9.67 -14.18
N GLU A 203 -16.63 -9.19 -15.41
CA GLU A 203 -15.49 -9.05 -16.33
C GLU A 203 -14.36 -8.19 -15.77
N ASN A 204 -14.69 -7.18 -14.97
CA ASN A 204 -13.72 -6.32 -14.29
C ASN A 204 -13.57 -6.69 -12.80
N GLY A 205 -14.07 -7.84 -12.38
CA GLY A 205 -14.11 -8.29 -11.00
C GLY A 205 -12.76 -8.83 -10.49
N ALA A 206 -12.72 -9.10 -9.19
CA ALA A 206 -11.54 -9.58 -8.47
C ALA A 206 -10.90 -10.81 -9.10
N SER A 207 -11.71 -11.83 -9.44
CA SER A 207 -11.22 -13.12 -9.92
C SER A 207 -10.71 -13.02 -11.36
N VAL A 208 -11.42 -12.29 -12.23
CA VAL A 208 -11.07 -12.16 -13.65
C VAL A 208 -9.80 -11.35 -13.83
N VAL A 209 -9.72 -10.19 -13.18
CA VAL A 209 -8.60 -9.26 -13.38
C VAL A 209 -7.35 -9.69 -12.61
N PHE A 210 -7.49 -10.14 -11.37
CA PHE A 210 -6.35 -10.40 -10.48
C PHE A 210 -6.10 -11.89 -10.19
N GLY A 211 -7.02 -12.78 -10.57
CA GLY A 211 -6.87 -14.23 -10.38
C GLY A 211 -5.66 -14.85 -11.09
N PRO A 212 -5.38 -14.52 -12.35
CA PRO A 212 -4.28 -15.13 -13.11
C PRO A 212 -2.92 -14.99 -12.42
N GLN A 213 -2.59 -13.80 -11.90
CA GLN A 213 -1.31 -13.58 -11.20
C GLN A 213 -1.19 -14.40 -9.89
N LYS A 214 -2.34 -14.80 -9.31
CA LYS A 214 -2.44 -15.62 -8.09
C LYS A 214 -2.46 -17.12 -8.40
N GLY A 215 -2.32 -17.50 -9.66
CA GLY A 215 -2.28 -18.89 -10.12
C GLY A 215 -3.63 -19.48 -10.52
N ALA A 216 -4.68 -18.65 -10.67
CA ALA A 216 -5.98 -19.14 -11.15
C ALA A 216 -5.91 -19.57 -12.63
N THR A 217 -6.40 -20.76 -12.94
CA THR A 217 -6.72 -21.19 -14.30
C THR A 217 -8.04 -20.56 -14.77
N PRO A 218 -8.38 -20.58 -16.07
CA PRO A 218 -9.68 -20.10 -16.54
C PRO A 218 -10.86 -20.74 -15.80
N GLU A 219 -10.81 -22.03 -15.54
CA GLU A 219 -11.85 -22.76 -14.80
C GLU A 219 -11.95 -22.31 -13.34
N MET A 220 -10.79 -22.06 -12.71
CA MET A 220 -10.75 -21.51 -11.34
C MET A 220 -11.35 -20.10 -11.29
N ILE A 221 -11.11 -19.27 -12.30
CA ILE A 221 -11.67 -17.90 -12.37
C ILE A 221 -13.20 -17.96 -12.38
N GLU A 222 -13.79 -18.85 -13.17
CA GLU A 222 -15.25 -19.02 -13.21
C GLU A 222 -15.82 -19.49 -11.86
N ILE A 223 -15.14 -20.42 -11.18
CA ILE A 223 -15.50 -20.88 -9.85
C ILE A 223 -15.45 -19.74 -8.86
N LEU A 224 -14.33 -19.02 -8.81
CA LEU A 224 -14.09 -17.94 -7.86
C LEU A 224 -15.08 -16.77 -8.05
N ASP A 225 -15.34 -16.34 -9.30
CA ASP A 225 -16.31 -15.26 -9.55
C ASP A 225 -17.74 -15.65 -9.14
N ARG A 226 -18.13 -16.88 -9.46
CA ARG A 226 -19.43 -17.42 -9.04
C ARG A 226 -19.54 -17.49 -7.51
N ASN A 227 -18.49 -17.94 -6.83
CA ASN A 227 -18.43 -18.09 -5.40
C ASN A 227 -18.46 -16.73 -4.69
N LEU A 228 -17.70 -15.74 -5.17
CA LEU A 228 -17.79 -14.37 -4.67
C LEU A 228 -19.16 -13.74 -4.87
N ARG A 229 -19.83 -14.06 -5.99
CA ARG A 229 -21.21 -13.61 -6.26
C ARG A 229 -22.21 -14.23 -5.29
N HIS A 230 -22.03 -15.52 -4.94
CA HIS A 230 -22.84 -16.19 -3.92
C HIS A 230 -22.60 -15.55 -2.53
N TYR A 231 -21.34 -15.40 -2.14
CA TYR A 231 -20.95 -14.72 -0.91
C TYR A 231 -21.57 -13.31 -0.79
N ALA A 232 -21.51 -12.50 -1.83
CA ALA A 232 -22.09 -11.16 -1.83
C ALA A 232 -23.63 -11.19 -1.60
N LYS A 233 -24.34 -12.20 -2.13
CA LYS A 233 -25.76 -12.38 -1.85
C LYS A 233 -26.02 -12.67 -0.36
N LYS A 234 -25.17 -13.47 0.28
CA LYS A 234 -25.27 -13.78 1.70
C LYS A 234 -24.95 -12.56 2.57
N VAL A 235 -23.92 -11.78 2.21
CA VAL A 235 -23.62 -10.51 2.87
C VAL A 235 -24.81 -9.55 2.77
N LYS A 236 -25.41 -9.43 1.58
CA LYS A 236 -26.59 -8.57 1.39
C LYS A 236 -27.79 -9.04 2.24
N ALA A 237 -27.99 -10.33 2.35
CA ALA A 237 -29.08 -10.89 3.16
C ALA A 237 -28.84 -10.67 4.67
N HIS A 238 -27.61 -10.76 5.15
CA HIS A 238 -27.25 -10.62 6.56
C HIS A 238 -27.12 -9.15 7.01
N LEU A 239 -26.39 -8.31 6.23
CA LEU A 239 -26.06 -6.93 6.58
C LEU A 239 -26.88 -5.87 5.84
N GLY A 240 -27.69 -6.25 4.83
CA GLY A 240 -28.38 -5.30 3.95
C GLY A 240 -27.47 -4.55 2.96
N MET A 241 -26.18 -4.86 2.92
CA MET A 241 -25.17 -4.16 2.13
C MET A 241 -24.94 -4.84 0.78
N ASP A 242 -25.05 -4.09 -0.32
CA ASP A 242 -24.72 -4.58 -1.67
C ASP A 242 -23.28 -4.25 -2.03
N ILE A 243 -22.40 -5.27 -2.00
CA ILE A 243 -20.97 -5.13 -2.23
C ILE A 243 -20.53 -5.54 -3.64
N VAL A 244 -21.45 -6.02 -4.51
CA VAL A 244 -21.09 -6.58 -5.82
C VAL A 244 -20.42 -5.55 -6.71
N ASN A 245 -21.02 -4.36 -6.82
CA ASN A 245 -20.60 -3.30 -7.74
C ASN A 245 -19.92 -2.11 -7.02
N THR A 246 -19.66 -2.24 -5.72
CA THR A 246 -19.01 -1.19 -4.95
C THR A 246 -17.57 -0.98 -5.47
N PRO A 247 -17.17 0.24 -5.84
CA PRO A 247 -15.81 0.53 -6.28
C PRO A 247 -14.79 0.10 -5.23
N GLY A 248 -13.76 -0.63 -5.65
CA GLY A 248 -12.74 -1.16 -4.75
C GLY A 248 -13.08 -2.46 -4.03
N ALA A 249 -14.34 -2.93 -4.09
CA ALA A 249 -14.73 -4.20 -3.48
C ALA A 249 -13.93 -5.40 -4.02
N GLY A 250 -13.51 -5.36 -5.28
CA GLY A 250 -12.69 -6.41 -5.92
C GLY A 250 -11.21 -6.38 -5.54
N ALA A 251 -10.75 -5.31 -4.89
CA ALA A 251 -9.35 -5.20 -4.49
C ALA A 251 -8.92 -6.37 -3.61
N ALA A 252 -7.69 -6.85 -3.81
CA ALA A 252 -7.09 -7.94 -3.03
C ALA A 252 -7.97 -9.22 -2.98
N GLY A 253 -8.60 -9.58 -4.13
CA GLY A 253 -9.41 -10.79 -4.20
C GLY A 253 -10.70 -10.73 -3.39
N GLY A 254 -11.27 -9.54 -3.27
CA GLY A 254 -12.48 -9.27 -2.52
C GLY A 254 -12.25 -8.92 -1.04
N LEU A 255 -10.99 -8.81 -0.58
CA LEU A 255 -10.71 -8.28 0.77
C LEU A 255 -11.31 -6.89 0.95
N GLY A 256 -11.28 -6.05 -0.12
CA GLY A 256 -11.98 -4.76 -0.11
C GLY A 256 -13.46 -4.88 0.25
N ALA A 257 -14.16 -5.85 -0.32
CA ALA A 257 -15.57 -6.13 0.02
C ALA A 257 -15.73 -6.58 1.48
N GLY A 258 -14.86 -7.49 1.95
CA GLY A 258 -14.87 -7.97 3.34
C GLY A 258 -14.65 -6.84 4.35
N LEU A 259 -13.70 -5.95 4.09
CA LEU A 259 -13.43 -4.80 4.95
C LEU A 259 -14.64 -3.87 5.01
N LEU A 260 -15.24 -3.53 3.86
CA LEU A 260 -16.45 -2.70 3.83
C LEU A 260 -17.63 -3.34 4.55
N ALA A 261 -17.79 -4.67 4.48
CA ALA A 261 -18.92 -5.38 5.05
C ALA A 261 -18.79 -5.62 6.56
N PHE A 262 -17.60 -5.96 7.05
CA PHE A 262 -17.42 -6.50 8.40
C PHE A 262 -16.67 -5.55 9.35
N THR A 263 -16.22 -4.39 8.88
CA THR A 263 -15.50 -3.43 9.71
C THR A 263 -16.01 -2.01 9.47
N ASN A 264 -15.58 -1.06 10.32
CA ASN A 264 -15.82 0.36 10.09
C ASN A 264 -14.72 0.91 9.18
N SER A 265 -14.72 0.49 7.91
CA SER A 265 -13.70 0.87 6.96
C SER A 265 -14.16 1.89 5.92
N THR A 266 -13.23 2.74 5.49
CA THR A 266 -13.38 3.64 4.35
C THR A 266 -12.20 3.48 3.41
N MET A 267 -12.44 3.61 2.09
CA MET A 267 -11.38 3.53 1.09
C MET A 267 -10.90 4.91 0.70
N LYS A 268 -9.58 5.06 0.57
CA LYS A 268 -8.92 6.28 0.12
C LYS A 268 -7.68 5.92 -0.70
N LYS A 269 -7.28 6.81 -1.60
CA LYS A 269 -6.03 6.62 -2.35
C LYS A 269 -4.84 6.56 -1.41
N GLY A 270 -3.92 5.62 -1.65
CA GLY A 270 -2.78 5.40 -0.78
C GLY A 270 -1.92 6.64 -0.61
N ILE A 271 -1.59 7.34 -1.70
CA ILE A 271 -0.80 8.56 -1.64
C ILE A 271 -1.47 9.69 -0.83
N GLU A 272 -2.80 9.81 -0.87
CA GLU A 272 -3.51 10.82 -0.08
C GLU A 272 -3.39 10.55 1.43
N ILE A 273 -3.45 9.27 1.82
CA ILE A 273 -3.24 8.85 3.20
C ILE A 273 -1.82 9.21 3.64
N VAL A 274 -0.81 8.86 2.83
CA VAL A 274 0.59 9.13 3.18
C VAL A 274 0.85 10.63 3.29
N ILE A 275 0.31 11.46 2.38
CA ILE A 275 0.40 12.93 2.45
C ILE A 275 -0.18 13.47 3.77
N GLU A 276 -1.33 12.94 4.20
CA GLU A 276 -1.99 13.35 5.43
C GLU A 276 -1.18 12.97 6.67
N TYR A 277 -0.83 11.70 6.83
CA TYR A 277 -0.16 11.19 8.02
C TYR A 277 1.31 11.61 8.14
N THR A 278 1.97 11.97 7.03
CA THR A 278 3.31 12.57 7.05
C THR A 278 3.29 14.08 7.31
N ASN A 279 2.10 14.68 7.33
CA ASN A 279 1.90 16.12 7.45
C ASN A 279 2.66 16.91 6.35
N LEU A 280 2.71 16.33 5.13
CA LEU A 280 3.50 16.85 4.02
C LEU A 280 3.17 18.30 3.68
N LYS A 281 1.88 18.65 3.62
CA LYS A 281 1.43 19.99 3.21
C LYS A 281 1.92 21.08 4.16
N GLU A 282 1.96 20.83 5.48
CA GLU A 282 2.47 21.80 6.44
C GLU A 282 4.00 21.95 6.32
N LYS A 283 4.71 20.83 6.13
CA LYS A 283 6.16 20.84 5.93
C LYS A 283 6.57 21.58 4.64
N LEU A 284 5.76 21.46 3.58
CA LEU A 284 5.98 22.19 2.31
C LEU A 284 5.94 23.70 2.47
N LYS A 285 5.14 24.24 3.40
CA LYS A 285 5.06 25.71 3.64
C LYS A 285 6.40 26.31 4.09
N ALA A 286 7.26 25.51 4.70
CA ALA A 286 8.57 25.94 5.18
C ALA A 286 9.70 25.75 4.16
N ALA A 287 9.41 25.16 2.99
CA ALA A 287 10.41 24.75 2.02
C ALA A 287 10.52 25.74 0.83
N ASP A 288 11.74 25.97 0.35
CA ASP A 288 12.00 26.71 -0.89
C ASP A 288 11.96 25.79 -2.11
N TYR A 289 12.36 24.53 -1.92
CA TYR A 289 12.44 23.51 -2.98
C TYR A 289 11.86 22.19 -2.50
N CYS A 290 11.20 21.47 -3.40
CA CYS A 290 10.71 20.12 -3.15
C CYS A 290 11.45 19.12 -4.04
N PHE A 291 12.14 18.16 -3.42
CA PHE A 291 12.75 17.03 -4.09
C PHE A 291 11.92 15.78 -3.85
N THR A 292 11.63 15.05 -4.91
CA THR A 292 10.94 13.77 -4.87
C THR A 292 11.66 12.75 -5.76
N GLY A 293 11.14 11.56 -5.91
CA GLY A 293 11.72 10.55 -6.80
C GLY A 293 11.23 9.15 -6.47
N GLU A 294 11.53 8.24 -7.37
CA GLU A 294 11.29 6.80 -7.25
C GLU A 294 12.22 6.00 -8.17
N GLY A 295 12.21 4.66 -8.06
CA GLY A 295 13.04 3.78 -8.89
C GLY A 295 12.78 3.92 -10.40
N GLY A 296 11.55 4.18 -10.83
CA GLY A 296 11.20 4.36 -12.24
C GLY A 296 10.10 5.38 -12.45
N ILE A 297 10.38 6.45 -13.20
CA ILE A 297 9.43 7.52 -13.54
C ILE A 297 9.12 7.48 -15.03
N ASP A 298 7.84 7.42 -15.38
CA ASP A 298 7.30 7.44 -16.74
C ASP A 298 5.91 8.11 -16.75
N PHE A 299 5.21 8.07 -17.90
CA PHE A 299 3.87 8.61 -18.03
C PHE A 299 2.86 8.02 -17.03
N GLN A 300 3.08 6.81 -16.52
CA GLN A 300 2.18 6.15 -15.56
C GLN A 300 2.29 6.75 -14.15
N THR A 301 3.35 7.48 -13.86
CA THR A 301 3.58 8.13 -12.56
C THR A 301 2.40 9.03 -12.17
N LYS A 302 1.73 9.66 -13.14
CA LYS A 302 0.54 10.50 -12.92
C LYS A 302 -0.70 9.74 -12.42
N PHE A 303 -0.70 8.42 -12.47
CA PHE A 303 -1.85 7.61 -12.03
C PHE A 303 -1.81 7.22 -10.55
N GLY A 304 -1.25 8.07 -9.70
CA GLY A 304 -1.34 7.91 -8.25
C GLY A 304 -0.05 7.52 -7.55
N LYS A 305 1.10 7.44 -8.25
CA LYS A 305 2.38 7.15 -7.61
C LYS A 305 2.84 8.31 -6.70
N ALA A 306 3.71 7.99 -5.73
CA ALA A 306 4.17 8.92 -4.72
C ALA A 306 4.75 10.24 -5.26
N PRO A 307 5.65 10.27 -6.27
CA PRO A 307 6.18 11.52 -6.80
C PRO A 307 5.11 12.44 -7.38
N TYR A 308 4.08 11.87 -8.02
CA TYR A 308 2.95 12.66 -8.54
C TYR A 308 2.15 13.30 -7.41
N GLY A 309 1.79 12.54 -6.39
CA GLY A 309 1.07 13.08 -5.23
C GLY A 309 1.85 14.18 -4.52
N VAL A 310 3.18 14.02 -4.42
CA VAL A 310 4.07 15.05 -3.86
C VAL A 310 4.07 16.32 -4.72
N SER A 311 4.16 16.19 -6.06
CA SER A 311 4.16 17.34 -6.96
C SER A 311 2.85 18.12 -6.86
N GLN A 312 1.71 17.42 -6.87
CA GLN A 312 0.40 18.03 -6.70
C GLN A 312 0.25 18.72 -5.34
N ALA A 313 0.72 18.11 -4.27
CA ALA A 313 0.70 18.71 -2.94
C ALA A 313 1.56 19.97 -2.87
N ALA A 314 2.76 19.94 -3.47
CA ALA A 314 3.68 21.08 -3.51
C ALA A 314 3.08 22.25 -4.30
N LYS A 315 2.56 22.01 -5.49
CA LYS A 315 1.94 23.05 -6.32
C LYS A 315 0.67 23.62 -5.71
N ASN A 316 -0.11 22.80 -4.99
CA ASN A 316 -1.28 23.29 -4.26
C ASN A 316 -0.93 24.18 -3.06
N VAL A 317 0.23 23.96 -2.42
CA VAL A 317 0.73 24.82 -1.32
C VAL A 317 1.36 26.11 -1.85
N ASN A 318 2.20 25.98 -2.89
CA ASN A 318 2.86 27.11 -3.54
C ASN A 318 3.12 26.75 -5.02
N ASN A 319 2.38 27.37 -5.94
CA ASN A 319 2.49 27.08 -7.37
C ASN A 319 3.87 27.40 -7.96
N ASP A 320 4.61 28.32 -7.34
CA ASP A 320 5.96 28.71 -7.77
C ASP A 320 7.06 27.80 -7.22
N MET A 321 6.75 26.91 -6.26
CA MET A 321 7.70 25.95 -5.69
C MET A 321 8.29 25.06 -6.78
N LYS A 322 9.61 24.95 -6.80
CA LYS A 322 10.29 24.06 -7.74
C LYS A 322 10.26 22.63 -7.26
N VAL A 323 9.58 21.78 -8.03
CA VAL A 323 9.46 20.33 -7.78
C VAL A 323 10.41 19.58 -8.70
N ILE A 324 11.39 18.92 -8.10
CA ILE A 324 12.48 18.24 -8.81
C ILE A 324 12.43 16.75 -8.47
N ALA A 325 12.32 15.91 -9.50
CA ALA A 325 12.30 14.46 -9.33
C ALA A 325 13.64 13.81 -9.72
N LEU A 326 14.06 12.83 -8.92
CA LEU A 326 15.19 11.95 -9.21
C LEU A 326 14.65 10.53 -9.51
N ALA A 327 15.13 9.93 -10.60
CA ALA A 327 14.66 8.62 -11.05
C ALA A 327 15.82 7.65 -11.27
N GLY A 328 15.68 6.42 -10.85
CA GLY A 328 16.57 5.33 -11.23
C GLY A 328 16.50 5.06 -12.74
N TYR A 329 15.28 5.04 -13.26
CA TYR A 329 14.98 4.89 -14.68
C TYR A 329 13.97 5.95 -15.13
N ILE A 330 14.24 6.60 -16.25
CA ILE A 330 13.30 7.50 -16.92
C ILE A 330 12.69 6.75 -18.10
N GLY A 331 11.39 6.51 -18.02
CA GLY A 331 10.64 5.75 -19.02
C GLY A 331 10.08 6.61 -20.15
N GLN A 332 9.20 6.01 -20.94
CA GLN A 332 8.59 6.65 -22.10
C GLN A 332 7.60 7.76 -21.67
N ASP A 333 7.46 8.76 -22.55
CA ASP A 333 6.48 9.85 -22.43
C ASP A 333 6.51 10.57 -21.08
N VAL A 334 7.69 10.63 -20.45
CA VAL A 334 7.89 11.28 -19.14
C VAL A 334 7.58 12.78 -19.19
N GLU A 335 7.67 13.39 -20.38
CA GLU A 335 7.46 14.82 -20.64
C GLU A 335 6.06 15.28 -20.23
N VAL A 336 5.06 14.39 -20.26
CA VAL A 336 3.69 14.72 -19.80
C VAL A 336 3.65 15.15 -18.34
N LEU A 337 4.62 14.74 -17.54
CA LEU A 337 4.71 15.08 -16.13
C LEU A 337 5.08 16.55 -15.86
N TYR A 338 5.66 17.25 -16.82
CA TYR A 338 5.94 18.67 -16.69
C TYR A 338 4.63 19.50 -16.60
N GLU A 339 3.58 19.04 -17.27
CA GLU A 339 2.25 19.64 -17.16
C GLU A 339 1.54 19.27 -15.85
N GLU A 340 2.06 18.25 -15.15
CA GLU A 340 1.55 17.71 -13.89
C GLU A 340 2.32 18.23 -12.67
N GLY A 341 3.02 19.36 -12.80
CA GLY A 341 3.66 20.07 -11.69
C GLY A 341 5.11 19.72 -11.40
N PHE A 342 5.77 18.89 -12.22
CA PHE A 342 7.21 18.71 -12.14
C PHE A 342 7.92 19.84 -12.90
N ASP A 343 8.93 20.45 -12.28
CA ASP A 343 9.76 21.47 -12.94
C ASP A 343 11.00 20.84 -13.61
N ALA A 344 11.50 19.72 -13.08
CA ALA A 344 12.62 18.98 -13.65
C ALA A 344 12.62 17.50 -13.20
N ILE A 345 13.09 16.62 -14.09
CA ILE A 345 13.23 15.18 -13.83
C ILE A 345 14.63 14.75 -14.23
N PHE A 346 15.38 14.15 -13.30
CA PHE A 346 16.77 13.73 -13.50
C PHE A 346 16.96 12.24 -13.29
N GLY A 347 17.58 11.57 -14.26
CA GLY A 347 18.09 10.21 -14.07
C GLY A 347 19.33 10.20 -13.18
N ILE A 348 19.42 9.25 -12.24
CA ILE A 348 20.58 9.14 -11.35
C ILE A 348 21.71 8.28 -11.94
N VAL A 349 21.43 7.52 -13.01
CA VAL A 349 22.37 6.58 -13.63
C VAL A 349 23.53 7.35 -14.30
N PRO A 350 24.80 7.09 -13.94
CA PRO A 350 25.93 7.85 -14.46
C PRO A 350 26.36 7.44 -15.87
N GLY A 351 25.96 6.26 -16.31
CA GLY A 351 26.33 5.64 -17.57
C GLY A 351 25.96 4.18 -17.63
N ALA A 352 26.35 3.49 -18.70
CA ALA A 352 26.05 2.08 -18.90
C ALA A 352 26.78 1.21 -17.85
N ALA A 353 26.04 0.39 -17.13
CA ALA A 353 26.53 -0.61 -16.18
C ALA A 353 25.50 -1.73 -16.02
N SER A 354 25.88 -2.85 -15.36
CA SER A 354 24.90 -3.89 -15.03
C SER A 354 23.88 -3.38 -14.03
N ILE A 355 22.68 -3.94 -14.07
CA ILE A 355 21.61 -3.58 -13.12
C ILE A 355 22.06 -3.77 -11.66
N ASP A 356 22.73 -4.86 -11.34
CA ASP A 356 23.24 -5.13 -9.99
C ASP A 356 24.21 -4.03 -9.51
N THR A 357 25.10 -3.56 -10.41
CA THR A 357 26.00 -2.46 -10.11
C THR A 357 25.25 -1.15 -9.85
N LEU A 358 24.24 -0.85 -10.67
CA LEU A 358 23.43 0.37 -10.54
C LEU A 358 22.62 0.36 -9.24
N LEU A 359 22.01 -0.78 -8.88
CA LEU A 359 21.27 -0.94 -7.63
C LEU A 359 22.20 -0.78 -6.42
N ALA A 360 23.37 -1.41 -6.43
CA ALA A 360 24.36 -1.31 -5.34
C ALA A 360 24.92 0.12 -5.17
N GLN A 361 25.00 0.90 -6.24
CA GLN A 361 25.50 2.27 -6.24
C GLN A 361 24.40 3.34 -6.07
N GLY A 362 23.16 2.96 -5.86
CA GLY A 362 22.00 3.85 -5.83
C GLY A 362 22.19 5.07 -4.93
N LYS A 363 22.62 4.88 -3.68
CA LYS A 363 22.87 5.97 -2.70
C LYS A 363 23.88 6.98 -3.20
N ALA A 364 25.01 6.52 -3.74
CA ALA A 364 26.06 7.38 -4.28
C ALA A 364 25.57 8.16 -5.50
N ASN A 365 24.79 7.52 -6.36
CA ASN A 365 24.23 8.12 -7.57
C ASN A 365 23.18 9.19 -7.23
N VAL A 366 22.28 8.93 -6.27
CA VAL A 366 21.33 9.94 -5.76
C VAL A 366 22.08 11.14 -5.19
N ALA A 367 23.05 10.92 -4.32
CA ALA A 367 23.83 12.01 -3.71
C ALA A 367 24.55 12.86 -4.75
N ARG A 368 25.21 12.24 -5.75
CA ARG A 368 25.87 12.96 -6.83
C ARG A 368 24.89 13.80 -7.65
N THR A 369 23.73 13.24 -8.01
CA THR A 369 22.73 13.95 -8.82
C THR A 369 22.13 15.10 -8.03
N ALA A 370 21.78 14.90 -6.76
CA ALA A 370 21.28 15.93 -5.86
C ALA A 370 22.31 17.07 -5.66
N GLU A 371 23.62 16.74 -5.54
CA GLU A 371 24.70 17.74 -5.48
C GLU A 371 24.75 18.59 -6.77
N SER A 372 24.66 17.94 -7.94
CA SER A 372 24.73 18.67 -9.23
C SER A 372 23.54 19.63 -9.36
N ILE A 373 22.34 19.21 -8.96
CA ILE A 373 21.14 20.07 -8.97
C ILE A 373 21.30 21.22 -7.97
N ALA A 374 21.74 20.92 -6.74
CA ALA A 374 21.93 21.94 -5.71
C ALA A 374 22.96 23.02 -6.12
N ARG A 375 23.99 22.65 -6.90
CA ARG A 375 24.93 23.62 -7.48
C ARG A 375 24.28 24.60 -8.46
N LEU A 376 23.24 24.19 -9.19
CA LEU A 376 22.46 25.08 -10.06
C LEU A 376 21.50 25.99 -9.26
N LEU A 377 21.07 25.52 -8.08
CA LEU A 377 20.15 26.24 -7.21
C LEU A 377 20.88 27.17 -6.22
N LYS A 378 22.20 27.09 -6.11
CA LYS A 378 23.03 27.94 -5.22
C LYS A 378 23.04 29.37 -5.72
#